data_f5da8d6ee268452f045c76274a71406d
#
_entry.id   f5da8d6ee268452f045c76274a71406d
#
_cell.length_a   1.000
_cell.length_b   1.000
_cell.length_c   1.000
_cell.angle_alpha   90.00
_cell.angle_beta   90.00
_cell.angle_gamma   90.00
#
_symmetry.space_group_name_H-M   'P 1'
#
loop_
_entity.id
_entity.type
_entity.pdbx_description
1 polymer ?
#
loop_
_entity_poly.entity_id
_entity_poly.type
_entity_poly.pdbx_seq_one_letter_code
_entity_poly.pdbx_strand_id
1 'polypeptide(L)'
;QPVLAKLKEYIEEHGLLKSFDYLHPTLVGSKDAVEDLLDFRVKNGEIRDKGQARKSIAGSAFSLLIKYVFLKLKESGDIPRNIFITSNPKKHPLIEKMVTIYVGDDTQKPDMDIAIYSVIEEKLHRCFILSLKTSLRERAGQTYKWKLLLEIATSDCSVREKYNIRYDNETMPLVGFATVNFYDEINNPQHRGMFQFFDSSFIGKPIKSDFISNLSELPEFVRANLL
;
A
#
# COMPACT_ATOMS: atom_id res chain seq x y z
N GLN A 1 0.38 -1.79 -22.49
CA GLN A 1 -0.33 -2.62 -21.49
C GLN A 1 -1.72 -2.01 -21.25
N PRO A 2 -2.81 -2.78 -21.30
CA PRO A 2 -4.19 -2.25 -21.30
C PRO A 2 -4.51 -1.38 -20.08
N VAL A 3 -4.05 -1.79 -18.90
CA VAL A 3 -4.31 -1.05 -17.64
C VAL A 3 -3.67 0.34 -17.66
N LEU A 4 -2.45 0.47 -18.18
CA LEU A 4 -1.79 1.77 -18.28
C LEU A 4 -2.42 2.68 -19.35
N ALA A 5 -2.90 2.11 -20.44
CA ALA A 5 -3.64 2.88 -21.46
C ALA A 5 -4.90 3.48 -20.83
N LYS A 6 -5.67 2.68 -20.10
CA LYS A 6 -6.88 3.15 -19.41
C LYS A 6 -6.58 4.20 -18.33
N LEU A 7 -5.47 4.09 -17.58
CA LEU A 7 -5.06 5.12 -16.65
C LEU A 7 -4.75 6.44 -17.36
N LYS A 8 -4.11 6.41 -18.52
CA LYS A 8 -3.78 7.63 -19.29
C LYS A 8 -5.03 8.41 -19.70
N GLU A 9 -6.12 7.73 -20.06
CA GLU A 9 -7.41 8.37 -20.34
C GLU A 9 -7.89 9.18 -19.11
N TYR A 10 -7.82 8.60 -17.90
CA TYR A 10 -8.18 9.30 -16.68
C TYR A 10 -7.21 10.44 -16.31
N ILE A 11 -5.92 10.30 -16.64
CA ILE A 11 -4.96 11.41 -16.47
C ILE A 11 -5.30 12.58 -17.40
N GLU A 12 -5.67 12.31 -18.65
CA GLU A 12 -6.08 13.33 -19.60
C GLU A 12 -7.38 14.03 -19.18
N GLU A 13 -8.34 13.29 -18.63
CA GLU A 13 -9.65 13.81 -18.23
C GLU A 13 -9.61 14.58 -16.90
N HIS A 14 -8.89 14.08 -15.89
CA HIS A 14 -8.96 14.57 -14.51
C HIS A 14 -7.63 15.16 -13.99
N GLY A 15 -6.57 15.04 -14.74
CA GLY A 15 -5.21 15.43 -14.34
C GLY A 15 -4.50 14.34 -13.53
N LEU A 16 -3.17 14.47 -13.47
CA LEU A 16 -2.29 13.45 -12.92
C LEU A 16 -2.59 13.12 -11.45
N LEU A 17 -2.75 14.12 -10.59
CA LEU A 17 -3.00 13.91 -9.16
C LEU A 17 -4.33 13.21 -8.92
N LYS A 18 -5.39 13.68 -9.57
CA LYS A 18 -6.74 13.11 -9.41
C LYS A 18 -6.89 11.73 -10.02
N SER A 19 -6.03 11.34 -10.97
CA SER A 19 -6.05 9.98 -11.53
C SER A 19 -5.84 8.88 -10.47
N PHE A 20 -5.24 9.20 -9.33
CA PHE A 20 -5.17 8.29 -8.19
C PHE A 20 -6.55 7.82 -7.68
N ASP A 21 -7.57 8.67 -7.76
CA ASP A 21 -8.91 8.35 -7.30
C ASP A 21 -9.68 7.48 -8.31
N TYR A 22 -9.12 7.29 -9.52
CA TYR A 22 -9.69 6.50 -10.58
C TYR A 22 -8.99 5.15 -10.81
N LEU A 23 -8.19 4.67 -9.84
CA LEU A 23 -7.53 3.36 -9.99
C LEU A 23 -8.52 2.19 -9.98
N HIS A 24 -9.64 2.30 -9.23
CA HIS A 24 -10.70 1.29 -9.30
C HIS A 24 -11.33 1.20 -10.70
N PRO A 25 -11.89 2.27 -11.29
CA PRO A 25 -12.44 2.21 -12.64
C PRO A 25 -11.39 1.88 -13.70
N THR A 26 -10.11 2.25 -13.49
CA THR A 26 -9.01 1.84 -14.37
C THR A 26 -8.87 0.31 -14.41
N LEU A 27 -8.86 -0.35 -13.25
CA LEU A 27 -8.74 -1.81 -13.17
C LEU A 27 -10.00 -2.50 -13.72
N VAL A 28 -11.18 -1.99 -13.41
CA VAL A 28 -12.45 -2.53 -13.92
C VAL A 28 -12.56 -2.38 -15.44
N GLY A 29 -12.26 -1.20 -15.97
CA GLY A 29 -12.32 -0.92 -17.41
C GLY A 29 -11.26 -1.65 -18.24
N SER A 30 -10.24 -2.23 -17.58
CA SER A 30 -9.22 -3.06 -18.24
C SER A 30 -9.53 -4.56 -18.18
N LYS A 31 -10.66 -4.96 -17.58
CA LYS A 31 -10.95 -6.36 -17.25
C LYS A 31 -11.00 -7.23 -18.51
N ASP A 32 -11.71 -6.82 -19.55
CA ASP A 32 -11.90 -7.64 -20.74
C ASP A 32 -10.56 -7.88 -21.46
N ALA A 33 -9.73 -6.85 -21.62
CA ALA A 33 -8.39 -7.00 -22.21
C ALA A 33 -7.44 -7.87 -21.36
N VAL A 34 -7.64 -7.92 -20.05
CA VAL A 34 -6.90 -8.83 -19.16
C VAL A 34 -7.43 -10.25 -19.30
N GLU A 35 -8.75 -10.45 -19.44
CA GLU A 35 -9.34 -11.77 -19.67
C GLU A 35 -8.87 -12.38 -20.99
N ASP A 36 -8.84 -11.61 -22.07
CA ASP A 36 -8.33 -12.05 -23.38
C ASP A 36 -6.87 -12.50 -23.30
N LEU A 37 -6.04 -11.74 -22.57
CA LEU A 37 -4.65 -12.11 -22.32
C LEU A 37 -4.54 -13.41 -21.51
N LEU A 38 -5.38 -13.58 -20.51
CA LEU A 38 -5.39 -14.79 -19.69
C LEU A 38 -5.83 -16.01 -20.48
N ASP A 39 -6.85 -15.88 -21.35
CA ASP A 39 -7.30 -16.94 -22.22
C ASP A 39 -6.23 -17.38 -23.22
N PHE A 40 -5.52 -16.41 -23.79
CA PHE A 40 -4.37 -16.70 -24.64
C PHE A 40 -3.29 -17.50 -23.87
N ARG A 41 -2.95 -17.09 -22.64
CA ARG A 41 -1.93 -17.77 -21.80
C ARG A 41 -2.35 -19.17 -21.36
N VAL A 42 -3.63 -19.37 -21.03
CA VAL A 42 -4.19 -20.71 -20.73
C VAL A 42 -4.07 -21.61 -21.96
N LYS A 43 -4.48 -21.10 -23.14
CA LYS A 43 -4.40 -21.85 -24.41
C LYS A 43 -2.96 -22.28 -24.76
N ASN A 44 -1.99 -21.44 -24.42
CA ASN A 44 -0.57 -21.74 -24.64
C ASN A 44 0.08 -22.56 -23.51
N GLY A 45 -0.67 -22.98 -22.49
CA GLY A 45 -0.18 -23.78 -21.37
C GLY A 45 0.74 -23.00 -20.38
N GLU A 46 0.79 -21.64 -20.48
CA GLU A 46 1.62 -20.81 -19.62
C GLU A 46 1.07 -20.67 -18.21
N ILE A 47 -0.24 -20.78 -18.04
CA ILE A 47 -0.93 -20.72 -16.74
C ILE A 47 -1.94 -21.87 -16.62
N ARG A 48 -2.05 -22.42 -15.39
CA ARG A 48 -3.00 -23.51 -15.07
C ARG A 48 -4.26 -22.99 -14.37
N ASP A 49 -4.10 -22.04 -13.44
CA ASP A 49 -5.21 -21.44 -12.68
C ASP A 49 -5.43 -19.99 -13.14
N LYS A 50 -6.43 -19.80 -14.00
CA LYS A 50 -6.85 -18.49 -14.51
C LYS A 50 -7.35 -17.58 -13.38
N GLY A 51 -8.02 -18.13 -12.36
CA GLY A 51 -8.54 -17.34 -11.24
C GLY A 51 -7.43 -16.76 -10.37
N GLN A 52 -6.43 -17.60 -10.06
CA GLN A 52 -5.25 -17.14 -9.30
C GLN A 52 -4.41 -16.14 -10.11
N ALA A 53 -4.22 -16.39 -11.40
CA ALA A 53 -3.50 -15.46 -12.28
C ALA A 53 -4.18 -14.10 -12.38
N ARG A 54 -5.52 -14.06 -12.48
CA ARG A 54 -6.31 -12.81 -12.46
C ARG A 54 -6.09 -12.01 -11.18
N LYS A 55 -6.15 -12.66 -10.00
CA LYS A 55 -5.91 -12.01 -8.70
C LYS A 55 -4.50 -11.43 -8.62
N SER A 56 -3.50 -12.19 -9.08
CA SER A 56 -2.11 -11.76 -9.12
C SER A 56 -1.90 -10.55 -10.03
N ILE A 57 -2.50 -10.56 -11.23
CA ILE A 57 -2.43 -9.44 -12.18
C ILE A 57 -3.08 -8.19 -11.57
N ALA A 58 -4.25 -8.31 -10.96
CA ALA A 58 -4.94 -7.17 -10.36
C ALA A 58 -4.12 -6.54 -9.22
N GLY A 59 -3.54 -7.35 -8.33
CA GLY A 59 -2.67 -6.87 -7.24
C GLY A 59 -1.40 -6.19 -7.77
N SER A 60 -0.72 -6.82 -8.74
CA SER A 60 0.48 -6.26 -9.37
C SER A 60 0.16 -4.97 -10.14
N ALA A 61 -0.96 -4.92 -10.85
CA ALA A 61 -1.40 -3.73 -11.57
C ALA A 61 -1.65 -2.57 -10.61
N PHE A 62 -2.34 -2.81 -9.49
CA PHE A 62 -2.61 -1.78 -8.49
C PHE A 62 -1.31 -1.16 -7.94
N SER A 63 -0.35 -1.99 -7.54
CA SER A 63 0.97 -1.54 -7.08
C SER A 63 1.71 -0.73 -8.16
N LEU A 64 1.71 -1.20 -9.40
CA LEU A 64 2.36 -0.52 -10.53
C LEU A 64 1.70 0.81 -10.87
N LEU A 65 0.37 0.91 -10.80
CA LEU A 65 -0.36 2.15 -11.05
C LEU A 65 -0.02 3.21 -10.00
N ILE A 66 -0.04 2.86 -8.70
CA ILE A 66 0.39 3.78 -7.63
C ILE A 66 1.81 4.27 -7.88
N LYS A 67 2.74 3.35 -8.15
CA LYS A 67 4.12 3.70 -8.42
C LYS A 67 4.27 4.61 -9.65
N TYR A 68 3.53 4.33 -10.72
CA TYR A 68 3.56 5.15 -11.94
C TYR A 68 3.12 6.58 -11.69
N VAL A 69 1.94 6.78 -11.08
CA VAL A 69 1.43 8.13 -10.78
C VAL A 69 2.37 8.85 -9.80
N PHE A 70 2.87 8.17 -8.76
CA PHE A 70 3.81 8.72 -7.81
C PHE A 70 5.10 9.21 -8.47
N LEU A 71 5.69 8.41 -9.38
CA LEU A 71 6.90 8.80 -10.10
C LEU A 71 6.65 9.98 -11.06
N LYS A 72 5.49 10.04 -11.68
CA LYS A 72 5.09 11.17 -12.52
C LYS A 72 4.93 12.47 -11.71
N LEU A 73 4.33 12.40 -10.52
CA LEU A 73 4.25 13.52 -9.58
C LEU A 73 5.63 13.93 -9.06
N LYS A 74 6.58 13.01 -8.95
CA LYS A 74 7.96 13.32 -8.62
C LYS A 74 8.68 14.02 -9.79
N GLU A 75 8.44 13.58 -11.02
CA GLU A 75 8.96 14.21 -12.24
C GLU A 75 8.44 15.65 -12.41
N SER A 76 7.17 15.93 -12.09
CA SER A 76 6.56 17.26 -12.12
C SER A 76 6.99 18.17 -10.95
N GLY A 77 7.64 17.64 -9.93
CA GLY A 77 8.07 18.39 -8.74
C GLY A 77 7.04 18.45 -7.61
N ASP A 78 5.89 17.81 -7.77
CA ASP A 78 4.84 17.73 -6.73
C ASP A 78 5.28 16.86 -5.53
N ILE A 79 6.23 15.96 -5.74
CA ILE A 79 6.87 15.16 -4.70
C ILE A 79 8.35 15.50 -4.64
N PRO A 80 8.90 15.84 -3.44
CA PRO A 80 10.30 16.20 -3.24
C PRO A 80 11.28 15.14 -3.75
N ARG A 81 12.45 15.59 -4.24
CA ARG A 81 13.46 14.70 -4.83
C ARG A 81 14.04 13.67 -3.87
N ASN A 82 14.11 14.02 -2.58
CA ASN A 82 14.62 13.13 -1.52
C ASN A 82 13.60 12.10 -1.03
N ILE A 83 12.38 12.05 -1.61
CA ILE A 83 11.38 11.02 -1.32
C ILE A 83 11.40 9.97 -2.43
N PHE A 84 11.44 8.72 -2.03
CA PHE A 84 11.54 7.55 -2.91
C PHE A 84 10.39 6.58 -2.68
N ILE A 85 10.11 5.75 -3.69
CA ILE A 85 9.10 4.68 -3.63
C ILE A 85 9.71 3.37 -4.11
N THR A 86 9.44 2.28 -3.39
CA THR A 86 9.82 0.93 -3.82
C THR A 86 8.64 -0.04 -3.70
N SER A 87 8.48 -0.90 -4.69
CA SER A 87 7.56 -2.05 -4.68
C SER A 87 8.25 -3.36 -4.25
N ASN A 88 9.50 -3.28 -3.79
CA ASN A 88 10.26 -4.41 -3.24
C ASN A 88 10.86 -4.04 -1.88
N PRO A 89 10.05 -3.61 -0.89
CA PRO A 89 10.57 -3.14 0.38
C PRO A 89 11.34 -4.22 1.15
N LYS A 90 10.98 -5.48 0.99
CA LYS A 90 11.66 -6.64 1.59
C LYS A 90 13.10 -6.85 1.09
N LYS A 91 13.47 -6.26 -0.04
CA LYS A 91 14.84 -6.31 -0.58
C LYS A 91 15.70 -5.09 -0.20
N HIS A 92 15.13 -4.15 0.55
CA HIS A 92 15.84 -2.95 1.00
C HIS A 92 16.30 -3.13 2.46
N PRO A 93 17.59 -3.35 2.72
CA PRO A 93 18.09 -3.78 4.04
C PRO A 93 17.69 -2.83 5.18
N LEU A 94 17.72 -1.51 4.94
CA LEU A 94 17.37 -0.52 5.96
C LEU A 94 15.86 -0.54 6.27
N ILE A 95 15.00 -0.73 5.25
CA ILE A 95 13.55 -0.86 5.45
C ILE A 95 13.26 -2.18 6.16
N GLU A 96 13.89 -3.27 5.74
CA GLU A 96 13.73 -4.58 6.37
C GLU A 96 14.07 -4.53 7.85
N LYS A 97 15.19 -3.89 8.21
CA LYS A 97 15.56 -3.68 9.62
C LYS A 97 14.51 -2.86 10.36
N MET A 98 14.06 -1.74 9.78
CA MET A 98 13.09 -0.82 10.39
C MET A 98 11.73 -1.49 10.67
N VAL A 99 11.32 -2.51 9.92
CA VAL A 99 10.02 -3.17 10.08
C VAL A 99 10.10 -4.48 10.89
N THR A 100 11.27 -4.83 11.40
CA THR A 100 11.46 -6.07 12.15
C THR A 100 11.15 -5.84 13.62
N ILE A 101 10.24 -6.66 14.16
CA ILE A 101 9.92 -6.73 15.58
C ILE A 101 10.39 -8.09 16.09
N TYR A 102 11.02 -8.14 17.25
CA TYR A 102 11.46 -9.35 17.92
C TYR A 102 10.39 -9.81 18.92
N VAL A 103 10.10 -11.10 18.94
CA VAL A 103 9.20 -11.75 19.89
C VAL A 103 9.93 -12.97 20.46
N GLY A 104 10.49 -12.83 21.67
CA GLY A 104 11.49 -13.78 22.16
C GLY A 104 12.70 -13.83 21.23
N ASP A 105 13.01 -15.03 20.71
CA ASP A 105 14.11 -15.28 19.77
C ASP A 105 13.68 -15.21 18.29
N ASP A 106 12.39 -15.04 18.02
CA ASP A 106 11.82 -14.98 16.67
C ASP A 106 11.60 -13.54 16.19
N THR A 107 11.31 -13.39 14.89
CA THR A 107 11.00 -12.09 14.28
C THR A 107 9.63 -12.05 13.62
N GLN A 108 9.00 -10.88 13.67
CA GLN A 108 7.75 -10.57 12.95
C GLN A 108 7.97 -9.40 12.02
N LYS A 109 7.45 -9.50 10.81
CA LYS A 109 7.50 -8.46 9.77
C LYS A 109 6.13 -8.28 9.16
N PRO A 110 5.76 -7.04 8.70
CA PRO A 110 4.47 -6.80 8.06
C PRO A 110 4.41 -7.39 6.65
N ASP A 111 3.19 -7.53 6.16
CA ASP A 111 2.95 -7.66 4.72
C ASP A 111 3.07 -6.28 4.08
N MET A 112 4.13 -6.08 3.29
CA MET A 112 4.46 -4.80 2.66
C MET A 112 4.41 -4.93 1.15
N ASP A 113 3.56 -4.15 0.51
CA ASP A 113 3.47 -4.08 -0.96
C ASP A 113 4.31 -2.92 -1.52
N ILE A 114 4.28 -1.77 -0.83
CA ILE A 114 5.04 -0.56 -1.18
C ILE A 114 5.66 0.02 0.09
N ALA A 115 6.85 0.62 -0.05
CA ALA A 115 7.38 1.57 0.92
C ALA A 115 7.70 2.90 0.23
N ILE A 116 7.31 4.00 0.88
CA ILE A 116 7.67 5.37 0.52
C ILE A 116 8.57 5.89 1.64
N TYR A 117 9.73 6.41 1.30
CA TYR A 117 10.72 6.79 2.29
C TYR A 117 11.50 8.03 1.87
N SER A 118 11.97 8.78 2.85
CA SER A 118 12.86 9.91 2.64
C SER A 118 14.32 9.56 2.96
N VAL A 119 15.22 10.18 2.21
CA VAL A 119 16.66 10.08 2.43
C VAL A 119 17.20 11.47 2.68
N ILE A 120 17.93 11.66 3.80
CA ILE A 120 18.64 12.87 4.19
C ILE A 120 20.08 12.47 4.48
N GLU A 121 21.06 13.19 3.91
CA GLU A 121 22.49 12.89 4.06
C GLU A 121 22.85 11.40 3.80
N GLU A 122 22.28 10.86 2.73
CA GLU A 122 22.42 9.44 2.32
C GLU A 122 21.88 8.42 3.32
N LYS A 123 21.15 8.83 4.35
CA LYS A 123 20.54 7.96 5.35
C LYS A 123 19.03 7.92 5.20
N LEU A 124 18.45 6.75 5.46
CA LEU A 124 17.00 6.59 5.59
C LEU A 124 16.54 7.45 6.79
N HIS A 125 15.70 8.45 6.54
CA HIS A 125 15.19 9.35 7.58
C HIS A 125 13.83 8.88 8.10
N ARG A 126 12.82 8.78 7.22
CA ARG A 126 11.48 8.32 7.57
C ARG A 126 10.96 7.34 6.53
N CYS A 127 10.04 6.49 6.93
CA CYS A 127 9.44 5.49 6.04
C CYS A 127 7.94 5.36 6.31
N PHE A 128 7.17 5.27 5.25
CA PHE A 128 5.76 4.93 5.26
C PHE A 128 5.57 3.61 4.52
N ILE A 129 5.04 2.61 5.22
CA ILE A 129 4.75 1.28 4.69
C ILE A 129 3.30 1.23 4.29
N LEU A 130 3.04 0.84 3.06
CA LEU A 130 1.70 0.75 2.50
C LEU A 130 1.37 -0.68 2.10
N SER A 131 0.37 -1.25 2.75
CA SER A 131 -0.23 -2.52 2.35
C SER A 131 -1.33 -2.28 1.34
N LEU A 132 -1.29 -2.99 0.21
CA LEU A 132 -2.23 -2.82 -0.90
C LEU A 132 -3.17 -4.02 -0.99
N LYS A 133 -4.45 -3.75 -1.03
CA LYS A 133 -5.45 -4.80 -1.26
C LYS A 133 -6.47 -4.32 -2.31
N THR A 134 -6.73 -5.13 -3.30
CA THR A 134 -7.74 -4.82 -4.33
C THR A 134 -9.17 -4.92 -3.80
N SER A 135 -9.35 -5.58 -2.66
CA SER A 135 -10.60 -5.61 -1.89
C SER A 135 -10.28 -5.78 -0.41
N LEU A 136 -11.11 -5.25 0.47
CA LEU A 136 -10.83 -5.27 1.90
C LEU A 136 -10.86 -6.69 2.46
N ARG A 137 -11.94 -7.42 2.27
CA ARG A 137 -12.17 -8.75 2.88
C ARG A 137 -11.08 -9.07 3.94
N GLU A 138 -11.06 -9.91 4.76
CA GLU A 138 -10.21 -10.22 5.93
C GLU A 138 -8.68 -9.86 5.86
N ARG A 139 -8.18 -9.35 4.73
CA ARG A 139 -6.73 -9.17 4.50
C ARG A 139 -6.11 -7.94 5.15
N ALA A 140 -6.90 -6.91 5.49
CA ALA A 140 -6.41 -5.77 6.28
C ALA A 140 -5.97 -6.20 7.69
N GLY A 141 -6.53 -7.31 8.18
CA GLY A 141 -6.24 -7.85 9.50
C GLY A 141 -4.77 -8.23 9.75
N GLN A 142 -4.01 -8.61 8.72
CA GLN A 142 -2.59 -8.91 8.91
C GLN A 142 -1.75 -7.65 9.18
N THR A 143 -1.98 -6.60 8.39
CA THR A 143 -1.27 -5.32 8.56
C THR A 143 -1.66 -4.64 9.87
N TYR A 144 -2.94 -4.68 10.22
CA TYR A 144 -3.47 -4.21 11.50
C TYR A 144 -2.80 -4.92 12.69
N LYS A 145 -2.73 -6.25 12.68
CA LYS A 145 -2.09 -7.04 13.75
C LYS A 145 -0.62 -6.68 13.92
N TRP A 146 0.10 -6.48 12.82
CA TRP A 146 1.49 -6.07 12.88
C TRP A 146 1.64 -4.63 13.42
N LYS A 147 0.79 -3.69 13.01
CA LYS A 147 0.80 -2.33 13.56
C LYS A 147 0.52 -2.35 15.06
N LEU A 148 -0.45 -3.14 15.51
CA LEU A 148 -0.72 -3.32 16.95
C LEU A 148 0.50 -3.91 17.68
N LEU A 149 1.19 -4.89 17.07
CA LEU A 149 2.41 -5.45 17.66
C LEU A 149 3.53 -4.40 17.76
N LEU A 150 3.66 -3.51 16.78
CA LEU A 150 4.61 -2.39 16.82
C LEU A 150 4.29 -1.42 17.96
N GLU A 151 3.03 -1.06 18.15
CA GLU A 151 2.59 -0.22 19.28
C GLU A 151 2.89 -0.88 20.66
N ILE A 152 2.67 -2.20 20.77
CA ILE A 152 3.03 -2.96 21.95
C ILE A 152 4.55 -2.95 22.16
N ALA A 153 5.33 -3.17 21.12
CA ALA A 153 6.79 -3.24 21.18
C ALA A 153 7.45 -1.92 21.66
N THR A 154 6.77 -0.80 21.42
CA THR A 154 7.23 0.55 21.72
C THR A 154 6.54 1.19 22.94
N SER A 155 5.56 0.50 23.55
CA SER A 155 4.88 0.94 24.76
C SER A 155 5.39 0.20 25.99
N ASP A 156 5.18 0.81 27.16
CA ASP A 156 5.45 0.17 28.46
C ASP A 156 4.19 -0.58 28.91
N CYS A 157 4.15 -1.88 28.66
CA CYS A 157 2.98 -2.71 28.99
C CYS A 157 3.38 -4.16 29.33
N SER A 158 2.56 -4.81 30.16
CA SER A 158 2.78 -6.19 30.61
C SER A 158 2.81 -7.24 29.47
N VAL A 159 2.14 -6.97 28.35
CA VAL A 159 2.16 -7.86 27.17
C VAL A 159 3.54 -7.88 26.54
N ARG A 160 4.19 -6.71 26.42
CA ARG A 160 5.56 -6.58 25.93
C ARG A 160 6.53 -7.40 26.76
N GLU A 161 6.46 -7.26 28.10
CA GLU A 161 7.32 -8.00 29.03
C GLU A 161 7.05 -9.50 28.95
N LYS A 162 5.79 -9.91 29.03
CA LYS A 162 5.37 -11.32 29.02
C LYS A 162 5.90 -12.11 27.83
N TYR A 163 5.92 -11.51 26.65
CA TYR A 163 6.34 -12.18 25.41
C TYR A 163 7.72 -11.73 24.92
N ASN A 164 8.47 -10.97 25.75
CA ASN A 164 9.77 -10.41 25.40
C ASN A 164 9.75 -9.75 24.00
N ILE A 165 8.78 -8.83 23.80
CA ILE A 165 8.63 -8.12 22.54
C ILE A 165 9.58 -6.93 22.53
N ARG A 166 10.39 -6.80 21.46
CA ARG A 166 11.40 -5.75 21.34
C ARG A 166 11.36 -5.10 19.97
N TYR A 167 11.63 -3.81 19.95
CA TYR A 167 11.84 -3.03 18.74
C TYR A 167 13.13 -2.23 18.87
N ASP A 168 14.11 -2.52 18.02
CA ASP A 168 15.49 -2.07 18.19
C ASP A 168 15.84 -0.85 17.33
N ASN A 169 14.85 -0.15 16.78
CA ASN A 169 15.09 1.05 15.97
C ASN A 169 14.58 2.29 16.71
N GLU A 170 15.30 3.39 16.56
CA GLU A 170 14.93 4.69 17.15
C GLU A 170 13.69 5.31 16.47
N THR A 171 13.54 5.08 15.17
CA THR A 171 12.45 5.65 14.39
C THR A 171 11.48 4.56 13.96
N MET A 172 10.19 4.74 14.27
CA MET A 172 9.14 3.85 13.82
C MET A 172 8.70 4.20 12.40
N PRO A 173 8.40 3.20 11.55
CA PRO A 173 7.74 3.45 10.28
C PRO A 173 6.29 3.86 10.51
N LEU A 174 5.79 4.76 9.67
CA LEU A 174 4.37 4.95 9.51
C LEU A 174 3.78 3.75 8.77
N VAL A 175 2.57 3.36 9.10
CA VAL A 175 1.91 2.18 8.53
C VAL A 175 0.54 2.56 8.00
N GLY A 176 0.32 2.29 6.74
CA GLY A 176 -0.93 2.60 6.08
C GLY A 176 -1.49 1.44 5.27
N PHE A 177 -2.70 1.67 4.84
CA PHE A 177 -3.45 0.73 4.03
C PHE A 177 -4.01 1.45 2.80
N ALA A 178 -3.98 0.82 1.63
CA ALA A 178 -4.66 1.34 0.46
C ALA A 178 -5.45 0.24 -0.26
N THR A 179 -6.62 0.62 -0.76
CA THR A 179 -7.49 -0.26 -1.53
C THR A 179 -8.10 0.47 -2.72
N VAL A 180 -8.61 -0.29 -3.67
CA VAL A 180 -9.38 0.27 -4.79
C VAL A 180 -10.89 0.08 -4.61
N ASN A 181 -11.31 -0.85 -3.78
CA ASN A 181 -12.73 -1.13 -3.60
C ASN A 181 -13.04 -1.68 -2.20
N PHE A 182 -13.99 -1.06 -1.51
CA PHE A 182 -14.46 -1.50 -0.21
C PHE A 182 -15.79 -2.25 -0.28
N TYR A 183 -16.38 -2.49 -1.39
CA TYR A 183 -17.77 -2.96 -1.38
C TYR A 183 -18.57 -2.24 -0.26
N ASP A 184 -19.50 -2.89 0.44
CA ASP A 184 -20.25 -2.29 1.56
C ASP A 184 -19.51 -2.41 2.92
N GLU A 185 -18.29 -2.93 2.92
CA GLU A 185 -17.52 -3.24 4.14
C GLU A 185 -17.08 -2.00 4.91
N ILE A 186 -17.01 -0.84 4.25
CA ILE A 186 -16.62 0.44 4.88
C ILE A 186 -17.57 0.86 6.02
N ASN A 187 -18.83 0.45 5.95
CA ASN A 187 -19.83 0.75 6.98
C ASN A 187 -19.82 -0.24 8.15
N ASN A 188 -19.06 -1.33 8.04
CA ASN A 188 -18.96 -2.31 9.11
C ASN A 188 -18.15 -1.76 10.30
N PRO A 189 -18.71 -1.68 11.53
CA PRO A 189 -18.01 -1.17 12.71
C PRO A 189 -16.69 -1.89 13.01
N GLN A 190 -16.62 -3.19 12.77
CA GLN A 190 -15.39 -3.98 12.98
C GLN A 190 -14.26 -3.53 12.05
N HIS A 191 -14.55 -3.24 10.78
CA HIS A 191 -13.55 -2.73 9.84
C HIS A 191 -13.14 -1.29 10.18
N ARG A 192 -14.09 -0.42 10.58
CA ARG A 192 -13.78 0.94 11.03
C ARG A 192 -12.84 0.95 12.23
N GLY A 193 -13.03 0.03 13.18
CA GLY A 193 -12.12 -0.13 14.32
C GLY A 193 -10.68 -0.45 13.93
N MET A 194 -10.46 -1.24 12.87
CA MET A 194 -9.12 -1.53 12.37
C MET A 194 -8.42 -0.30 11.79
N PHE A 195 -9.17 0.61 11.14
CA PHE A 195 -8.59 1.82 10.55
C PHE A 195 -8.02 2.79 11.58
N GLN A 196 -8.47 2.74 12.84
CA GLN A 196 -7.95 3.55 13.94
C GLN A 196 -6.46 3.28 14.24
N PHE A 197 -5.95 2.11 13.86
CA PHE A 197 -4.56 1.74 14.09
C PHE A 197 -3.61 2.16 12.97
N PHE A 198 -4.12 2.51 11.79
CA PHE A 198 -3.27 2.98 10.70
C PHE A 198 -2.98 4.47 10.82
N ASP A 199 -1.75 4.86 10.49
CA ASP A 199 -1.36 6.27 10.44
C ASP A 199 -2.07 6.99 9.28
N SER A 200 -2.46 6.26 8.23
CA SER A 200 -3.40 6.71 7.20
C SER A 200 -3.97 5.53 6.40
N SER A 201 -5.16 5.74 5.85
CA SER A 201 -5.82 4.77 4.98
C SER A 201 -6.37 5.44 3.72
N PHE A 202 -6.17 4.80 2.56
CA PHE A 202 -6.48 5.40 1.28
C PHE A 202 -7.37 4.51 0.40
N ILE A 203 -8.18 5.16 -0.45
CA ILE A 203 -8.97 4.47 -1.46
C ILE A 203 -8.78 5.10 -2.85
N GLY A 204 -8.53 4.25 -3.84
CA GLY A 204 -8.43 4.62 -5.26
C GLY A 204 -9.79 4.66 -5.98
N LYS A 205 -10.79 5.27 -5.32
CA LYS A 205 -12.15 5.47 -5.79
C LYS A 205 -12.68 6.78 -5.20
N PRO A 206 -13.32 7.66 -5.99
CA PRO A 206 -13.83 8.93 -5.48
C PRO A 206 -15.01 8.68 -4.52
N ILE A 207 -14.74 8.73 -3.23
CA ILE A 207 -15.75 8.63 -2.16
C ILE A 207 -15.51 9.70 -1.11
N LYS A 208 -16.54 9.99 -0.30
CA LYS A 208 -16.41 10.80 0.92
C LYS A 208 -16.51 9.88 2.13
N SER A 209 -15.54 10.00 3.04
CA SER A 209 -15.51 9.22 4.27
C SER A 209 -14.72 9.97 5.34
N ASP A 210 -15.08 9.78 6.63
CA ASP A 210 -14.43 10.42 7.77
C ASP A 210 -13.20 9.63 8.27
N PHE A 211 -12.94 8.43 7.74
CA PHE A 211 -11.88 7.53 8.22
C PHE A 211 -11.03 6.90 7.12
N ILE A 212 -11.28 7.26 5.86
CA ILE A 212 -10.43 6.88 4.74
C ILE A 212 -10.34 8.03 3.77
N SER A 213 -9.12 8.39 3.40
CA SER A 213 -8.83 9.45 2.44
C SER A 213 -8.87 8.95 0.99
N ASN A 214 -9.11 9.85 0.05
CA ASN A 214 -8.90 9.56 -1.35
C ASN A 214 -7.40 9.37 -1.62
N LEU A 215 -7.06 8.48 -2.53
CA LEU A 215 -5.65 8.18 -2.81
C LEU A 215 -4.90 9.40 -3.40
N SER A 216 -5.62 10.37 -3.98
CA SER A 216 -5.05 11.66 -4.40
C SER A 216 -4.51 12.53 -3.26
N GLU A 217 -4.83 12.19 -2.00
CA GLU A 217 -4.30 12.86 -0.80
C GLU A 217 -2.96 12.25 -0.34
N LEU A 218 -2.56 11.09 -0.89
CA LEU A 218 -1.29 10.43 -0.55
C LEU A 218 -0.05 11.33 -0.72
N PRO A 219 0.10 12.15 -1.78
CA PRO A 219 1.27 13.02 -1.91
C PRO A 219 1.34 14.10 -0.83
N GLU A 220 0.22 14.63 -0.38
CA GLU A 220 0.16 15.59 0.73
C GLU A 220 0.54 14.92 2.05
N PHE A 221 -0.04 13.75 2.35
CA PHE A 221 0.34 12.95 3.51
C PHE A 221 1.84 12.65 3.54
N VAL A 222 2.42 12.26 2.40
CA VAL A 222 3.84 11.96 2.27
C VAL A 222 4.70 13.19 2.54
N ARG A 223 4.34 14.36 1.99
CA ARG A 223 5.06 15.63 2.26
C ARG A 223 4.98 16.02 3.72
N ALA A 224 3.83 15.92 4.34
CA ALA A 224 3.63 16.32 5.73
C ALA A 224 4.37 15.44 6.74
N ASN A 225 4.60 14.16 6.41
CA ASN A 225 5.07 13.18 7.38
C ASN A 225 6.48 12.61 7.10
N LEU A 226 7.00 12.75 5.87
CA LEU A 226 8.30 12.17 5.52
C LEU A 226 9.40 13.23 5.27
N LEU A 227 9.10 14.50 5.37
CA LEU A 227 10.10 15.60 5.27
C LEU A 227 10.67 15.99 6.62
#